data_cb136fa3198a6bd3f3f97ca8965b24db
#
_entry.id   cb136fa3198a6bd3f3f97ca8965b24db
#
_cell.length_a   1.000
_cell.length_b   1.000
_cell.length_c   1.000
_cell.angle_alpha   90.00
_cell.angle_beta   90.00
_cell.angle_gamma   90.00
#
_symmetry.space_group_name_H-M   'P 1'
#
loop_
_entity.id
_entity.type
_entity.pdbx_description
1 polymer ?
#
loop_
_entity_poly.entity_id
_entity_poly.type
_entity_poly.pdbx_seq_one_letter_code
_entity_poly.pdbx_strand_id
1 'polypeptide(L)'
;SAASDVYKRQVNELVITGTVKNKDSRKKLENVNVSVVGNNIGTVTNADGTFSLKVAEAEAFRGLEVSHIGYLTTHLSLEELEKTGELTIWMIPAPNLLSEIVVYGNNPRVIVEEAIKKIPVNYSGNDNMLTAFYRETVQKRRRYISVSEAVMDVYKTDYNSRDVDRDKVQLLKGRRLLSQKQSDTLAVKVVGGPNLSLYLDIVKNGDALLSTDNLDYYEFRMEDPVNLDNRMQYVVSFRPRVSLMYALFIGKLYIDYERLSFTRAEFGLDMANRVKAVEAILHKKPVGLRFRPQEVTYLVTYKQQGAKTYLNYIRNVIRFKCDWKKRLFSSSYTAFSEMVVTDRTESPLSGISNKNTFKRKQVFYDLVDEYWNEDFWRNYNIIEPTESLENAVCKLRKQSN
;
A
#
# COMPACT_ATOMS: atom_id res chain seq x y z
N SER A 1 38.04 -40.39 14.08
CA SER A 1 36.62 -40.04 14.03
C SER A 1 36.51 -38.52 13.94
N ALA A 2 36.28 -38.05 12.73
CA ALA A 2 36.10 -36.66 12.46
C ALA A 2 34.70 -36.25 12.93
N ALA A 3 34.64 -35.49 14.01
CA ALA A 3 33.43 -34.76 14.36
C ALA A 3 33.23 -33.67 13.32
N SER A 4 32.19 -33.79 12.56
CA SER A 4 31.73 -32.72 11.67
C SER A 4 31.22 -31.59 12.52
N ASP A 5 32.01 -30.55 12.68
CA ASP A 5 31.55 -29.26 13.16
C ASP A 5 30.60 -28.68 12.13
N VAL A 6 29.33 -28.98 12.32
CA VAL A 6 28.25 -28.22 11.67
C VAL A 6 28.25 -26.87 12.37
N TYR A 7 28.96 -25.91 11.82
CA TYR A 7 28.80 -24.50 12.13
C TYR A 7 27.35 -24.14 11.78
N LYS A 8 26.48 -24.16 12.76
CA LYS A 8 25.25 -23.39 12.71
C LYS A 8 25.67 -21.92 12.66
N ARG A 9 25.71 -21.33 11.47
CA ARG A 9 25.65 -19.89 11.35
C ARG A 9 24.43 -19.45 12.12
N GLN A 10 24.62 -18.88 13.30
CA GLN A 10 23.62 -18.04 13.92
C GLN A 10 23.41 -16.91 12.92
N VAL A 11 22.24 -16.89 12.30
CA VAL A 11 21.78 -15.75 11.52
C VAL A 11 21.71 -14.60 12.52
N ASN A 12 22.62 -13.65 12.44
CA ASN A 12 22.61 -12.43 13.23
C ASN A 12 21.50 -11.54 12.68
N GLU A 13 20.27 -11.92 12.96
CA GLU A 13 19.09 -11.13 12.61
C GLU A 13 18.98 -9.95 13.57
N LEU A 14 18.87 -8.75 13.02
CA LEU A 14 18.54 -7.53 13.76
C LEU A 14 17.05 -7.26 13.65
N VAL A 15 16.37 -7.12 14.78
CA VAL A 15 14.95 -6.73 14.84
C VAL A 15 14.83 -5.37 15.52
N ILE A 16 14.27 -4.41 14.80
CA ILE A 16 14.06 -3.04 15.30
C ILE A 16 12.55 -2.79 15.41
N THR A 17 12.09 -2.53 16.61
CA THR A 17 10.70 -2.18 16.89
C THR A 17 10.59 -0.78 17.46
N GLY A 18 9.52 -0.07 17.15
CA GLY A 18 9.34 1.28 17.67
C GLY A 18 7.98 1.88 17.35
N THR A 19 7.81 3.10 17.80
CA THR A 19 6.63 3.94 17.55
C THR A 19 7.08 5.27 16.96
N VAL A 20 6.39 5.73 15.93
CA VAL A 20 6.65 7.01 15.26
C VAL A 20 5.55 8.00 15.65
N LYS A 21 5.95 9.17 16.09
CA LYS A 21 5.04 10.24 16.55
C LYS A 21 5.45 11.60 16.01
N ASN A 22 4.46 12.46 15.85
CA ASN A 22 4.66 13.89 15.59
C ASN A 22 5.28 14.56 16.82
N LYS A 23 6.39 15.26 16.64
CA LYS A 23 7.13 15.92 17.74
C LYS A 23 6.30 16.98 18.44
N ASP A 24 5.49 17.74 17.71
CA ASP A 24 4.72 18.85 18.24
C ASP A 24 3.40 18.41 18.86
N SER A 25 2.60 17.65 18.11
CA SER A 25 1.27 17.20 18.54
C SER A 25 1.27 15.93 19.39
N ARG A 26 2.38 15.20 19.39
CA ARG A 26 2.57 13.87 20.03
C ARG A 26 1.66 12.77 19.47
N LYS A 27 0.96 13.05 18.39
CA LYS A 27 0.09 12.07 17.73
C LYS A 27 0.92 10.97 17.06
N LYS A 28 0.42 9.76 17.12
CA LYS A 28 0.96 8.60 16.40
C LYS A 28 0.82 8.82 14.88
N LEU A 29 1.82 8.40 14.13
CA LEU A 29 1.87 8.60 12.67
C LEU A 29 1.74 7.26 11.94
N GLU A 30 0.69 7.17 11.13
CA GLU A 30 0.42 6.02 10.25
C GLU A 30 1.11 6.19 8.89
N ASN A 31 1.47 5.09 8.26
CA ASN A 31 2.11 5.03 6.94
C ASN A 31 3.44 5.79 6.83
N VAL A 32 4.16 5.87 7.89
CA VAL A 32 5.53 6.35 7.87
C VAL A 32 6.42 5.28 7.26
N ASN A 33 7.22 5.64 6.27
CA ASN A 33 8.22 4.75 5.70
C ASN A 33 9.38 4.57 6.68
N VAL A 34 9.66 3.31 6.99
CA VAL A 34 10.79 2.89 7.83
C VAL A 34 11.64 1.95 6.99
N SER A 35 12.85 2.33 6.65
CA SER A 35 13.72 1.58 5.76
C SER A 35 15.16 1.57 6.20
N VAL A 36 15.91 0.57 5.76
CA VAL A 36 17.36 0.48 5.98
C VAL A 36 18.08 1.32 4.95
N VAL A 37 19.01 2.16 5.42
CA VAL A 37 19.83 2.99 4.53
C VAL A 37 20.68 2.10 3.63
N GLY A 38 20.65 2.40 2.33
CA GLY A 38 21.52 1.75 1.34
C GLY A 38 21.07 0.38 0.85
N ASN A 39 19.88 -0.10 1.27
CA ASN A 39 19.29 -1.31 0.70
C ASN A 39 17.76 -1.16 0.49
N ASN A 40 17.11 -2.24 0.07
CA ASN A 40 15.69 -2.23 -0.32
C ASN A 40 14.75 -2.68 0.80
N ILE A 41 15.27 -2.96 2.00
CA ILE A 41 14.50 -3.49 3.12
C ILE A 41 13.73 -2.37 3.79
N GLY A 42 12.44 -2.55 3.98
CA GLY A 42 11.59 -1.56 4.61
C GLY A 42 10.20 -2.07 4.95
N THR A 43 9.48 -1.25 5.67
CA THR A 43 8.07 -1.40 6.00
C THR A 43 7.42 -0.04 6.24
N VAL A 44 6.17 -0.02 6.67
CA VAL A 44 5.45 1.19 7.07
C VAL A 44 4.86 1.02 8.46
N THR A 45 4.62 2.14 9.16
CA THR A 45 3.90 2.12 10.43
C THR A 45 2.41 1.85 10.22
N ASN A 46 1.80 1.16 11.19
CA ASN A 46 0.36 0.97 11.26
C ASN A 46 -0.36 2.20 11.85
N ALA A 47 -1.68 2.11 12.05
CA ALA A 47 -2.50 3.20 12.61
C ALA A 47 -2.14 3.56 14.07
N ASP A 48 -1.49 2.67 14.80
CA ASP A 48 -0.95 2.94 16.15
C ASP A 48 0.45 3.57 16.10
N GLY A 49 0.98 3.86 14.90
CA GLY A 49 2.32 4.40 14.70
C GLY A 49 3.44 3.40 14.96
N THR A 50 3.13 2.13 15.14
CA THR A 50 4.12 1.09 15.46
C THR A 50 4.64 0.40 14.22
N PHE A 51 5.88 -0.09 14.31
CA PHE A 51 6.53 -0.89 13.28
C PHE A 51 7.44 -1.94 13.89
N SER A 52 7.74 -2.97 13.12
CA SER A 52 8.83 -3.92 13.36
C SER A 52 9.57 -4.16 12.06
N LEU A 53 10.87 -3.96 12.07
CA LEU A 53 11.73 -4.15 10.91
C LEU A 53 12.77 -5.22 11.22
N LYS A 54 12.82 -6.25 10.40
CA LYS A 54 13.77 -7.37 10.48
C LYS A 54 14.83 -7.20 9.40
N VAL A 55 16.09 -7.28 9.81
CA VAL A 55 17.24 -7.22 8.93
C VAL A 55 18.03 -8.52 9.09
N ALA A 56 18.02 -9.36 8.07
CA ALA A 56 18.64 -10.70 8.13
C ALA A 56 20.14 -10.68 8.37
N GLU A 57 20.82 -9.65 7.87
CA GLU A 57 22.26 -9.47 8.02
C GLU A 57 22.54 -8.19 8.81
N ALA A 58 22.64 -8.31 10.14
CA ALA A 58 22.91 -7.17 11.03
C ALA A 58 24.17 -6.39 10.63
N GLU A 59 25.18 -7.08 10.10
CA GLU A 59 26.43 -6.46 9.63
C GLU A 59 26.25 -5.54 8.42
N ALA A 60 25.19 -5.75 7.63
CA ALA A 60 24.86 -4.90 6.48
C ALA A 60 24.03 -3.65 6.87
N PHE A 61 23.63 -3.55 8.13
CA PHE A 61 22.85 -2.42 8.61
C PHE A 61 23.71 -1.14 8.65
N ARG A 62 23.26 -0.10 7.95
CA ARG A 62 23.93 1.21 7.84
C ARG A 62 23.16 2.36 8.46
N GLY A 63 22.07 2.08 9.12
CA GLY A 63 21.16 3.05 9.71
C GLY A 63 19.74 2.90 9.24
N LEU A 64 18.84 3.57 9.94
CA LEU A 64 17.42 3.60 9.67
C LEU A 64 17.04 4.95 9.08
N GLU A 65 16.27 4.93 8.02
CA GLU A 65 15.66 6.12 7.42
C GLU A 65 14.16 6.10 7.67
N VAL A 66 13.63 7.20 8.20
CA VAL A 66 12.21 7.35 8.53
C VAL A 66 11.69 8.58 7.81
N SER A 67 10.76 8.40 6.89
CA SER A 67 10.20 9.47 6.07
C SER A 67 8.68 9.46 6.03
N HIS A 68 8.09 10.63 6.01
CA HIS A 68 6.65 10.81 5.91
C HIS A 68 6.31 12.16 5.27
N ILE A 69 5.20 12.19 4.54
CA ILE A 69 4.73 13.41 3.89
C ILE A 69 4.48 14.53 4.92
N GLY A 70 5.01 15.72 4.65
CA GLY A 70 4.89 16.87 5.54
C GLY A 70 5.86 16.89 6.72
N TYR A 71 6.86 16.00 6.76
CA TYR A 71 7.84 15.89 7.84
C TYR A 71 9.28 15.90 7.29
N LEU A 72 10.22 16.35 8.10
CA LEU A 72 11.64 16.14 7.83
C LEU A 72 11.97 14.65 7.93
N THR A 73 12.77 14.16 7.00
CA THR A 73 13.30 12.80 7.04
C THR A 73 14.27 12.65 8.18
N THR A 74 14.12 11.59 8.97
CA THR A 74 14.93 11.28 10.14
C THR A 74 15.85 10.10 9.84
N HIS A 75 17.13 10.21 10.22
CA HIS A 75 18.11 9.14 10.13
C HIS A 75 18.55 8.73 11.54
N LEU A 76 18.62 7.44 11.80
CA LEU A 76 19.08 6.87 13.07
C LEU A 76 20.20 5.88 12.81
N SER A 77 21.31 6.03 13.54
CA SER A 77 22.41 5.07 13.51
C SER A 77 22.12 3.87 14.40
N LEU A 78 22.85 2.76 14.19
CA LEU A 78 22.76 1.59 15.06
C LEU A 78 23.05 1.95 16.54
N GLU A 79 24.03 2.80 16.76
CA GLU A 79 24.39 3.26 18.11
C GLU A 79 23.25 4.03 18.79
N GLU A 80 22.50 4.84 18.05
CA GLU A 80 21.32 5.54 18.59
C GLU A 80 20.18 4.56 18.92
N LEU A 81 20.01 3.51 18.11
CA LEU A 81 18.99 2.47 18.33
C LEU A 81 19.30 1.59 19.56
N GLU A 82 20.57 1.31 19.83
CA GLU A 82 21.00 0.47 20.96
C GLU A 82 20.85 1.18 22.31
N LYS A 83 20.78 2.50 22.35
CA LYS A 83 20.69 3.30 23.58
C LYS A 83 19.30 3.34 24.22
N THR A 84 18.26 2.89 23.53
CA THR A 84 16.87 3.04 23.95
C THR A 84 16.20 1.68 24.18
N GLY A 85 15.62 1.47 25.37
CA GLY A 85 14.86 0.25 25.67
C GLY A 85 13.55 0.15 24.87
N GLU A 86 12.83 1.26 24.72
CA GLU A 86 11.64 1.41 23.89
C GLU A 86 11.87 2.58 22.93
N LEU A 87 11.92 2.28 21.62
CA LEU A 87 12.23 3.27 20.61
C LEU A 87 10.98 4.09 20.26
N THR A 88 11.05 5.40 20.52
CA THR A 88 10.09 6.38 20.01
C THR A 88 10.80 7.34 19.09
N ILE A 89 10.36 7.40 17.85
CA ILE A 89 10.89 8.28 16.83
C ILE A 89 9.98 9.50 16.71
N TRP A 90 10.54 10.66 17.01
CA TRP A 90 9.84 11.94 16.95
C TRP A 90 10.13 12.61 15.61
N MET A 91 9.11 12.69 14.74
CA MET A 91 9.25 13.38 13.45
C MET A 91 8.88 14.85 13.57
N ILE A 92 9.69 15.68 12.94
CA ILE A 92 9.54 17.14 12.96
C ILE A 92 8.66 17.55 11.77
N PRO A 93 7.49 18.18 12.02
CA PRO A 93 6.66 18.72 10.96
C PRO A 93 7.43 19.75 10.14
N ALA A 94 7.42 19.60 8.84
CA ALA A 94 7.98 20.55 7.88
C ALA A 94 7.14 20.56 6.61
N PRO A 95 5.95 21.15 6.66
CA PRO A 95 5.05 21.16 5.51
C PRO A 95 5.65 21.89 4.32
N ASN A 96 6.44 22.94 4.56
CA ASN A 96 7.12 23.75 3.55
C ASN A 96 8.59 23.93 3.92
N LEU A 97 9.51 23.43 3.08
CA LEU A 97 10.95 23.59 3.28
C LEU A 97 11.50 24.91 2.73
N LEU A 98 10.78 25.54 1.81
CA LEU A 98 11.26 26.73 1.10
C LEU A 98 10.38 27.92 1.43
N SER A 99 11.01 28.98 1.92
CA SER A 99 10.40 30.29 2.13
C SER A 99 10.14 31.06 0.82
N GLU A 100 10.78 30.69 -0.27
CA GLU A 100 10.60 31.24 -1.60
C GLU A 100 10.35 30.14 -2.62
N ILE A 101 9.11 29.71 -2.72
CA ILE A 101 8.69 28.98 -3.90
C ILE A 101 8.34 30.03 -4.94
N VAL A 102 9.15 30.10 -5.97
CA VAL A 102 8.73 30.72 -7.21
C VAL A 102 7.52 29.91 -7.68
N VAL A 103 6.34 30.47 -7.45
CA VAL A 103 5.12 29.91 -8.04
C VAL A 103 5.29 30.09 -9.54
N TYR A 104 5.82 29.08 -10.18
CA TYR A 104 5.76 29.03 -11.63
C TYR A 104 4.29 29.02 -11.99
N GLY A 105 3.85 30.00 -12.75
CA GLY A 105 2.49 30.07 -13.30
C GLY A 105 2.24 28.92 -14.29
N ASN A 106 2.65 27.72 -13.93
CA ASN A 106 2.55 26.55 -14.78
C ASN A 106 1.14 25.99 -14.69
N ASN A 107 0.58 25.71 -15.85
CA ASN A 107 -0.67 24.97 -15.96
C ASN A 107 -0.50 23.61 -15.27
N PRO A 108 -1.32 23.24 -14.26
CA PRO A 108 -1.17 21.99 -13.53
C PRO A 108 -1.26 20.77 -14.44
N ARG A 109 -2.06 20.82 -15.50
CA ARG A 109 -2.12 19.76 -16.50
C ARG A 109 -0.76 19.54 -17.20
N VAL A 110 -0.06 20.61 -17.53
CA VAL A 110 1.27 20.52 -18.19
C VAL A 110 2.28 19.83 -17.27
N ILE A 111 2.24 20.09 -15.97
CA ILE A 111 3.09 19.41 -15.00
C ILE A 111 2.82 17.90 -14.99
N VAL A 112 1.55 17.49 -15.01
CA VAL A 112 1.17 16.07 -15.10
C VAL A 112 1.65 15.45 -16.41
N GLU A 113 1.47 16.13 -17.55
CA GLU A 113 1.91 15.67 -18.86
C GLU A 113 3.45 15.48 -18.91
N GLU A 114 4.20 16.45 -18.39
CA GLU A 114 5.66 16.37 -18.31
C GLU A 114 6.13 15.24 -17.38
N ALA A 115 5.43 15.03 -16.26
CA ALA A 115 5.70 13.92 -15.36
C ALA A 115 5.44 12.55 -16.05
N ILE A 116 4.40 12.43 -16.84
CA ILE A 116 4.13 11.22 -17.64
C ILE A 116 5.27 10.95 -18.62
N LYS A 117 5.74 11.98 -19.33
CA LYS A 117 6.89 11.86 -20.26
C LYS A 117 8.18 11.40 -19.55
N LYS A 118 8.33 11.71 -18.28
CA LYS A 118 9.49 11.34 -17.46
C LYS A 118 9.40 9.94 -16.83
N ILE A 119 8.32 9.21 -17.01
CA ILE A 119 8.17 7.85 -16.46
C ILE A 119 9.34 6.94 -16.89
N PRO A 120 9.74 6.86 -18.16
CA PRO A 120 10.86 6.02 -18.56
C PRO A 120 12.21 6.40 -17.92
N VAL A 121 12.36 7.66 -17.53
CA VAL A 121 13.59 8.15 -16.88
C VAL A 121 13.56 7.90 -15.39
N ASN A 122 12.41 8.11 -14.75
CA ASN A 122 12.26 8.11 -13.29
C ASN A 122 11.97 6.72 -12.71
N TYR A 123 11.40 5.81 -13.48
CA TYR A 123 11.04 4.47 -13.02
C TYR A 123 11.90 3.40 -13.67
N SER A 124 11.91 2.19 -13.08
CA SER A 124 12.76 1.11 -13.56
C SER A 124 12.41 0.68 -15.00
N GLY A 125 13.40 0.69 -15.87
CA GLY A 125 13.33 0.09 -17.20
C GLY A 125 13.63 -1.41 -17.21
N ASN A 126 13.91 -2.00 -16.06
CA ASN A 126 14.15 -3.42 -15.85
C ASN A 126 12.98 -4.06 -15.10
N ASP A 127 12.84 -5.37 -15.25
CA ASP A 127 11.94 -6.15 -14.42
C ASP A 127 12.49 -6.24 -12.99
N ASN A 128 11.59 -6.26 -12.01
CA ASN A 128 11.93 -6.39 -10.61
C ASN A 128 11.12 -7.52 -9.96
N MET A 129 11.72 -8.23 -9.02
CA MET A 129 11.02 -9.11 -8.11
C MET A 129 10.87 -8.39 -6.77
N LEU A 130 9.63 -8.14 -6.38
CA LEU A 130 9.29 -7.52 -5.10
C LEU A 130 8.91 -8.61 -4.11
N THR A 131 9.36 -8.47 -2.88
CA THR A 131 8.75 -9.16 -1.74
C THR A 131 7.75 -8.20 -1.12
N ALA A 132 6.52 -8.64 -0.93
CA ALA A 132 5.46 -7.79 -0.42
C ALA A 132 4.65 -8.50 0.66
N PHE A 133 4.14 -7.70 1.60
CA PHE A 133 3.12 -8.10 2.55
C PHE A 133 1.78 -7.52 2.13
N TYR A 134 0.74 -8.34 2.19
CA TYR A 134 -0.63 -7.97 1.83
C TYR A 134 -1.61 -8.35 2.93
N ARG A 135 -2.55 -7.46 3.23
CA ARG A 135 -3.62 -7.68 4.21
C ARG A 135 -4.95 -7.20 3.67
N GLU A 136 -5.98 -8.02 3.81
CA GLU A 136 -7.38 -7.63 3.63
C GLU A 136 -8.13 -7.82 4.94
N THR A 137 -8.94 -6.86 5.31
CA THR A 137 -9.84 -6.96 6.46
C THR A 137 -11.24 -6.51 6.07
N VAL A 138 -12.23 -7.10 6.71
CA VAL A 138 -13.61 -6.63 6.66
C VAL A 138 -14.09 -6.38 8.08
N GLN A 139 -14.59 -5.19 8.30
CA GLN A 139 -15.26 -4.83 9.55
C GLN A 139 -16.77 -4.68 9.30
N LYS A 140 -17.56 -5.22 10.21
CA LYS A 140 -18.98 -4.91 10.36
C LYS A 140 -19.12 -3.92 11.49
N ARG A 141 -19.51 -2.69 11.19
CA ARG A 141 -19.40 -1.55 12.13
C ARG A 141 -17.93 -1.38 12.57
N ARG A 142 -17.61 -1.65 13.82
CA ARG A 142 -16.23 -1.55 14.37
C ARG A 142 -15.59 -2.90 14.66
N ARG A 143 -16.26 -4.00 14.36
CA ARG A 143 -15.79 -5.35 14.69
C ARG A 143 -15.24 -6.05 13.45
N TYR A 144 -14.04 -6.56 13.53
CA TYR A 144 -13.44 -7.38 12.48
C TYR A 144 -14.20 -8.70 12.36
N ILE A 145 -14.64 -9.00 11.14
CA ILE A 145 -15.33 -10.25 10.78
C ILE A 145 -14.49 -11.13 9.86
N SER A 146 -13.49 -10.55 9.20
CA SER A 146 -12.56 -11.26 8.32
C SER A 146 -11.20 -10.60 8.34
N VAL A 147 -10.15 -11.41 8.42
CA VAL A 147 -8.74 -10.99 8.29
C VAL A 147 -8.03 -12.01 7.41
N SER A 148 -7.46 -11.56 6.30
CA SER A 148 -6.68 -12.38 5.39
C SER A 148 -5.35 -11.70 5.12
N GLU A 149 -4.25 -12.43 5.25
CA GLU A 149 -2.90 -11.88 5.10
C GLU A 149 -2.04 -12.83 4.27
N ALA A 150 -1.11 -12.28 3.52
CA ALA A 150 -0.13 -13.05 2.78
C ALA A 150 1.22 -12.33 2.66
N VAL A 151 2.28 -13.12 2.61
CA VAL A 151 3.55 -12.72 2.00
C VAL A 151 3.58 -13.26 0.58
N MET A 152 4.02 -12.45 -0.33
CA MET A 152 4.00 -12.77 -1.75
C MET A 152 5.21 -12.22 -2.49
N ASP A 153 5.54 -12.86 -3.59
CA ASP A 153 6.39 -12.29 -4.62
C ASP A 153 5.54 -11.59 -5.67
N VAL A 154 6.00 -10.42 -6.08
CA VAL A 154 5.41 -9.66 -7.17
C VAL A 154 6.45 -9.46 -8.26
N TYR A 155 6.23 -10.08 -9.41
CA TYR A 155 7.03 -9.86 -10.59
C TYR A 155 6.53 -8.61 -11.30
N LYS A 156 7.26 -7.55 -11.11
CA LYS A 156 6.96 -6.23 -11.63
C LYS A 156 7.74 -6.02 -12.91
N THR A 157 7.06 -6.02 -14.05
CA THR A 157 7.72 -5.78 -15.33
C THR A 157 8.12 -4.32 -15.48
N ASP A 158 8.98 -4.03 -16.46
CA ASP A 158 9.48 -2.68 -16.71
C ASP A 158 8.36 -1.65 -16.87
N TYR A 159 8.64 -0.41 -16.47
CA TYR A 159 7.67 0.70 -16.54
C TYR A 159 7.57 1.34 -17.92
N ASN A 160 8.46 1.01 -18.87
CA ASN A 160 8.41 1.58 -20.20
C ASN A 160 7.18 1.11 -20.99
N SER A 161 6.77 -0.13 -20.79
CA SER A 161 5.58 -0.70 -21.44
C SER A 161 4.28 -0.17 -20.85
N ARG A 162 4.29 0.26 -19.58
CA ARG A 162 3.10 0.67 -18.83
C ARG A 162 1.92 -0.31 -18.91
N ASP A 163 2.24 -1.58 -19.05
CA ASP A 163 1.28 -2.68 -19.13
C ASP A 163 1.29 -3.48 -17.82
N VAL A 164 0.33 -3.16 -16.96
CA VAL A 164 0.17 -3.81 -15.66
C VAL A 164 -0.25 -5.28 -15.78
N ASP A 165 -0.80 -5.68 -16.92
CA ASP A 165 -1.26 -7.04 -17.17
C ASP A 165 -0.11 -8.04 -17.26
N ARG A 166 1.10 -7.56 -17.50
CA ARG A 166 2.32 -8.36 -17.51
C ARG A 166 2.87 -8.63 -16.11
N ASP A 167 2.42 -7.89 -15.11
CA ASP A 167 2.82 -8.11 -13.72
C ASP A 167 2.15 -9.36 -13.17
N LYS A 168 2.87 -10.11 -12.33
CA LYS A 168 2.40 -11.38 -11.75
C LYS A 168 2.60 -11.41 -10.25
N VAL A 169 1.69 -12.09 -9.56
CA VAL A 169 1.74 -12.31 -8.12
C VAL A 169 1.82 -13.79 -7.83
N GLN A 170 2.70 -14.18 -6.90
CA GLN A 170 2.80 -15.52 -6.35
C GLN A 170 2.65 -15.45 -4.83
N LEU A 171 1.66 -16.17 -4.29
CA LEU A 171 1.51 -16.31 -2.85
C LEU A 171 2.57 -17.26 -2.31
N LEU A 172 3.29 -16.86 -1.28
CA LEU A 172 4.29 -17.67 -0.61
C LEU A 172 3.77 -18.27 0.68
N LYS A 173 3.12 -17.44 1.50
CA LYS A 173 2.54 -17.80 2.79
C LYS A 173 1.29 -16.96 3.04
N GLY A 174 0.34 -17.53 3.76
CA GLY A 174 -0.89 -16.82 4.04
C GLY A 174 -1.66 -17.35 5.23
N ARG A 175 -2.60 -16.56 5.70
CA ARG A 175 -3.59 -16.97 6.68
C ARG A 175 -4.91 -16.27 6.49
N ARG A 176 -5.98 -16.91 6.90
CA ARG A 176 -7.33 -16.37 6.89
C ARG A 176 -8.03 -16.68 8.20
N LEU A 177 -8.68 -15.68 8.76
CA LEU A 177 -9.47 -15.79 9.97
C LEU A 177 -10.86 -15.21 9.72
N LEU A 178 -11.88 -15.96 10.07
CA LEU A 178 -13.28 -15.61 9.87
C LEU A 178 -14.08 -15.70 11.14
N SER A 179 -15.03 -14.77 11.29
CA SER A 179 -16.09 -14.91 12.26
C SER A 179 -16.99 -16.12 11.94
N GLN A 180 -17.22 -16.97 12.93
CA GLN A 180 -18.12 -18.13 12.82
C GLN A 180 -19.59 -17.77 13.06
N LYS A 181 -19.87 -16.50 13.38
CA LYS A 181 -21.25 -16.05 13.60
C LYS A 181 -22.00 -15.95 12.26
N GLN A 182 -23.13 -16.63 12.16
CA GLN A 182 -23.98 -16.58 10.96
C GLN A 182 -24.41 -15.14 10.59
N SER A 183 -24.59 -14.28 11.59
CA SER A 183 -24.92 -12.87 11.39
C SER A 183 -23.81 -12.05 10.75
N ASP A 184 -22.59 -12.58 10.69
CA ASP A 184 -21.42 -11.93 10.12
C ASP A 184 -21.15 -12.35 8.67
N THR A 185 -21.91 -13.31 8.14
CA THR A 185 -21.77 -13.72 6.74
C THR A 185 -22.10 -12.57 5.81
N LEU A 186 -21.11 -12.15 5.03
CA LEU A 186 -21.28 -11.10 4.04
C LEU A 186 -21.75 -11.72 2.71
N ALA A 187 -22.89 -11.24 2.24
CA ALA A 187 -23.53 -11.77 1.03
C ALA A 187 -22.97 -11.20 -0.28
N VAL A 188 -22.03 -10.25 -0.22
CA VAL A 188 -21.41 -9.62 -1.39
C VAL A 188 -19.94 -9.91 -1.47
N LYS A 189 -19.41 -10.02 -2.69
CA LYS A 189 -17.97 -10.07 -2.95
C LYS A 189 -17.54 -8.74 -3.57
N VAL A 190 -16.73 -8.01 -2.83
CA VAL A 190 -16.15 -6.75 -3.28
C VAL A 190 -14.90 -7.06 -4.08
N VAL A 191 -14.64 -6.27 -5.13
CA VAL A 191 -13.40 -6.36 -5.91
C VAL A 191 -12.21 -6.05 -5.00
N GLY A 192 -11.28 -6.98 -4.92
CA GLY A 192 -10.13 -6.89 -4.03
C GLY A 192 -9.02 -7.84 -4.45
N GLY A 193 -8.10 -8.07 -3.54
CA GLY A 193 -6.95 -8.94 -3.74
C GLY A 193 -5.70 -8.23 -4.25
N PRO A 194 -4.56 -8.94 -4.26
CA PRO A 194 -3.28 -8.38 -4.65
C PRO A 194 -3.25 -7.85 -6.10
N ASN A 195 -4.00 -8.46 -7.00
CA ASN A 195 -4.08 -7.99 -8.38
C ASN A 195 -4.72 -6.61 -8.49
N LEU A 196 -5.81 -6.35 -7.74
CA LEU A 196 -6.40 -5.00 -7.69
C LEU A 196 -5.37 -3.98 -7.20
N SER A 197 -4.60 -4.33 -6.16
CA SER A 197 -3.55 -3.46 -5.66
C SER A 197 -2.56 -3.08 -6.77
N LEU A 198 -2.14 -4.03 -7.61
CA LEU A 198 -1.27 -3.74 -8.74
C LEU A 198 -1.92 -2.85 -9.80
N TYR A 199 -3.23 -2.97 -10.01
CA TYR A 199 -3.97 -2.07 -10.91
C TYR A 199 -4.00 -0.63 -10.43
N LEU A 200 -3.90 -0.42 -9.12
CA LEU A 200 -3.85 0.90 -8.50
C LEU A 200 -2.48 1.58 -8.65
N ASP A 201 -1.46 0.87 -9.09
CA ASP A 201 -0.19 1.47 -9.53
C ASP A 201 -0.41 2.25 -10.83
N ILE A 202 -0.90 3.48 -10.67
CA ILE A 202 -1.31 4.34 -11.80
C ILE A 202 -0.15 4.73 -12.72
N VAL A 203 1.08 4.68 -12.23
CA VAL A 203 2.27 4.93 -13.05
C VAL A 203 2.51 3.77 -14.00
N LYS A 204 2.37 2.53 -13.53
CA LYS A 204 2.47 1.32 -14.36
C LYS A 204 1.23 1.10 -15.20
N ASN A 205 0.05 1.34 -14.65
CA ASN A 205 -1.21 1.16 -15.33
C ASN A 205 -1.57 2.41 -16.14
N GLY A 206 -1.08 2.49 -17.36
CA GLY A 206 -1.32 3.63 -18.26
C GLY A 206 -2.78 3.86 -18.61
N ASP A 207 -3.62 2.82 -18.54
CA ASP A 207 -5.04 2.90 -18.91
C ASP A 207 -5.92 3.46 -17.77
N ALA A 208 -5.43 3.52 -16.54
CA ALA A 208 -6.24 3.95 -15.39
C ALA A 208 -6.50 5.46 -15.38
N LEU A 209 -5.45 6.27 -15.36
CA LEU A 209 -5.55 7.73 -15.19
C LEU A 209 -4.52 8.49 -16.03
N LEU A 210 -3.25 8.07 -15.99
CA LEU A 210 -2.12 8.82 -16.51
C LEU A 210 -1.82 8.48 -17.97
N SER A 211 -2.75 8.77 -18.87
CA SER A 211 -2.56 8.76 -20.31
C SER A 211 -3.09 10.05 -20.92
N THR A 212 -2.56 10.46 -22.04
CA THR A 212 -2.97 11.71 -22.72
C THR A 212 -4.48 11.76 -22.96
N ASP A 213 -5.06 10.64 -23.39
CA ASP A 213 -6.51 10.56 -23.67
C ASP A 213 -7.34 10.67 -22.38
N ASN A 214 -6.90 10.02 -21.29
CA ASN A 214 -7.61 10.05 -20.02
C ASN A 214 -7.53 11.42 -19.34
N LEU A 215 -6.45 12.17 -19.53
CA LEU A 215 -6.30 13.51 -18.94
C LEU A 215 -7.39 14.49 -19.43
N ASP A 216 -7.92 14.29 -20.64
CA ASP A 216 -9.00 15.12 -21.18
C ASP A 216 -10.32 14.98 -20.44
N TYR A 217 -10.49 13.92 -19.66
CA TYR A 217 -11.68 13.69 -18.85
C TYR A 217 -11.68 14.46 -17.53
N TYR A 218 -10.55 15.09 -17.17
CA TYR A 218 -10.35 15.72 -15.87
C TYR A 218 -10.06 17.22 -15.95
N GLU A 219 -10.44 17.90 -14.90
CA GLU A 219 -10.02 19.26 -14.57
C GLU A 219 -8.92 19.19 -13.51
N PHE A 220 -7.84 19.92 -13.71
CA PHE A 220 -6.68 19.95 -12.82
C PHE A 220 -6.53 21.31 -12.14
N ARG A 221 -6.16 21.29 -10.84
CA ARG A 221 -5.86 22.51 -10.06
C ARG A 221 -4.55 22.33 -9.30
N MET A 222 -3.81 23.44 -9.21
CA MET A 222 -2.63 23.47 -8.37
C MET A 222 -3.06 23.71 -6.92
N GLU A 223 -2.58 22.86 -6.02
CA GLU A 223 -2.72 23.00 -4.58
C GLU A 223 -1.41 23.49 -3.95
N ASP A 224 -1.43 23.79 -2.65
CA ASP A 224 -0.21 24.14 -1.94
C ASP A 224 0.81 23.00 -1.99
N PRO A 225 2.09 23.31 -2.26
CA PRO A 225 3.14 22.31 -2.29
C PRO A 225 3.38 21.73 -0.90
N VAL A 226 3.97 20.54 -0.84
CA VAL A 226 4.28 19.86 0.41
C VAL A 226 5.67 19.24 0.35
N ASN A 227 6.30 19.09 1.51
CA ASN A 227 7.57 18.37 1.63
C ASN A 227 7.31 16.85 1.71
N LEU A 228 8.08 16.10 0.94
CA LEU A 228 8.19 14.65 1.06
C LEU A 228 9.64 14.26 0.83
N ASP A 229 10.24 13.56 1.77
CA ASP A 229 11.61 13.08 1.70
C ASP A 229 12.63 14.22 1.53
N ASN A 230 12.42 15.31 2.28
CA ASN A 230 13.20 16.56 2.21
C ASN A 230 13.20 17.21 0.82
N ARG A 231 12.20 16.95 0.01
CA ARG A 231 12.03 17.48 -1.34
C ARG A 231 10.64 18.07 -1.50
N MET A 232 10.55 19.20 -2.20
CA MET A 232 9.27 19.80 -2.51
C MET A 232 8.50 19.00 -3.55
N GLN A 233 7.19 18.90 -3.36
CA GLN A 233 6.26 18.24 -4.27
C GLN A 233 5.26 19.26 -4.79
N TYR A 234 5.02 19.25 -6.11
CA TYR A 234 3.78 19.79 -6.63
C TYR A 234 2.62 18.92 -6.14
N VAL A 235 1.53 19.55 -5.74
CA VAL A 235 0.27 18.89 -5.42
C VAL A 235 -0.76 19.34 -6.43
N VAL A 236 -1.23 18.40 -7.26
CA VAL A 236 -2.20 18.67 -8.31
C VAL A 236 -3.48 17.91 -8.00
N SER A 237 -4.55 18.62 -7.68
CA SER A 237 -5.86 18.00 -7.52
C SER A 237 -6.54 17.84 -8.88
N PHE A 238 -7.36 16.81 -9.00
CA PHE A 238 -8.12 16.52 -10.22
C PHE A 238 -9.52 16.01 -9.91
N ARG A 239 -10.44 16.30 -10.79
CA ARG A 239 -11.83 15.83 -10.76
C ARG A 239 -12.37 15.66 -12.16
N PRO A 240 -13.39 14.79 -12.35
CA PRO A 240 -14.03 14.65 -13.65
C PRO A 240 -14.63 15.96 -14.16
N ARG A 241 -14.46 16.24 -15.44
CA ARG A 241 -15.15 17.32 -16.17
C ARG A 241 -16.16 16.79 -17.18
N VAL A 242 -16.23 15.47 -17.35
CA VAL A 242 -17.14 14.78 -18.25
C VAL A 242 -17.83 13.63 -17.52
N SER A 243 -18.91 13.12 -18.09
CA SER A 243 -19.59 11.93 -17.61
C SER A 243 -19.44 10.82 -18.64
N LEU A 244 -18.88 9.68 -18.23
CA LEU A 244 -18.69 8.49 -19.06
C LEU A 244 -19.61 7.36 -18.58
N MET A 245 -19.60 6.23 -19.29
CA MET A 245 -20.38 5.04 -18.92
C MET A 245 -19.84 4.35 -17.65
N TYR A 246 -18.62 4.64 -17.25
CA TYR A 246 -17.96 4.11 -16.04
C TYR A 246 -17.59 5.23 -15.07
N ALA A 247 -17.33 4.87 -13.82
CA ALA A 247 -16.93 5.84 -12.80
C ALA A 247 -15.49 6.34 -13.06
N LEU A 248 -15.34 7.66 -12.98
CA LEU A 248 -14.04 8.34 -13.04
C LEU A 248 -13.47 8.55 -11.63
N PHE A 249 -12.26 9.06 -11.55
CA PHE A 249 -11.56 9.30 -10.31
C PHE A 249 -11.58 10.77 -9.88
N ILE A 250 -11.39 10.99 -8.59
CA ILE A 250 -11.20 12.29 -7.97
C ILE A 250 -10.07 12.18 -6.95
N GLY A 251 -9.17 13.15 -6.89
CA GLY A 251 -8.09 13.08 -5.92
C GLY A 251 -6.94 14.06 -6.15
N LYS A 252 -5.75 13.66 -5.70
CA LYS A 252 -4.52 14.45 -5.76
C LYS A 252 -3.34 13.61 -6.23
N LEU A 253 -2.50 14.23 -7.05
CA LEU A 253 -1.21 13.72 -7.49
C LEU A 253 -0.09 14.53 -6.86
N TYR A 254 0.92 13.86 -6.37
CA TYR A 254 2.12 14.46 -5.78
C TYR A 254 3.29 14.19 -6.72
N ILE A 255 3.94 15.25 -7.16
CA ILE A 255 4.97 15.20 -8.20
C ILE A 255 6.21 15.91 -7.69
N ASP A 256 7.34 15.20 -7.65
CA ASP A 256 8.63 15.79 -7.26
C ASP A 256 8.98 17.02 -8.13
N TYR A 257 9.31 18.11 -7.46
CA TYR A 257 9.53 19.39 -8.11
C TYR A 257 10.69 19.38 -9.11
N GLU A 258 11.79 18.70 -8.77
CA GLU A 258 12.99 18.67 -9.62
C GLU A 258 12.96 17.56 -10.66
N ARG A 259 12.54 16.36 -10.26
CA ARG A 259 12.57 15.18 -11.12
C ARG A 259 11.31 14.98 -11.94
N LEU A 260 10.20 15.60 -11.55
CA LEU A 260 8.87 15.36 -12.13
C LEU A 260 8.47 13.89 -12.08
N SER A 261 8.82 13.22 -10.98
CA SER A 261 8.37 11.86 -10.70
C SER A 261 7.11 11.88 -9.84
N PHE A 262 6.16 10.99 -10.12
CA PHE A 262 5.02 10.76 -9.25
C PHE A 262 5.50 10.07 -7.98
N THR A 263 5.25 10.66 -6.83
CA THR A 263 5.72 10.16 -5.54
C THR A 263 4.57 9.63 -4.68
N ARG A 264 3.37 10.14 -4.91
CA ARG A 264 2.16 9.77 -4.17
C ARG A 264 0.92 10.08 -5.00
N ALA A 265 -0.11 9.25 -4.85
CA ALA A 265 -1.44 9.52 -5.38
C ALA A 265 -2.48 9.17 -4.31
N GLU A 266 -3.34 10.13 -4.01
CA GLU A 266 -4.51 9.98 -3.14
C GLU A 266 -5.74 10.20 -4.00
N PHE A 267 -6.52 9.16 -4.26
CA PHE A 267 -7.66 9.27 -5.15
C PHE A 267 -8.77 8.30 -4.76
N GLY A 268 -9.90 8.43 -5.40
CA GLY A 268 -11.03 7.55 -5.19
C GLY A 268 -11.97 7.59 -6.37
N LEU A 269 -13.04 6.80 -6.31
CA LEU A 269 -14.09 6.85 -7.30
C LEU A 269 -14.96 8.09 -7.08
N ASP A 270 -15.32 8.75 -8.17
CA ASP A 270 -16.37 9.78 -8.14
C ASP A 270 -17.72 9.13 -7.80
N MET A 271 -18.27 9.49 -6.65
CA MET A 271 -19.51 8.93 -6.10
C MET A 271 -20.76 9.68 -6.58
N ALA A 272 -20.64 10.65 -7.49
CA ALA A 272 -21.79 11.41 -8.04
C ALA A 272 -22.80 10.50 -8.73
N ASN A 273 -22.34 9.41 -9.37
CA ASN A 273 -23.19 8.37 -9.93
C ASN A 273 -22.97 7.03 -9.19
N ARG A 274 -23.87 6.72 -8.26
CA ARG A 274 -23.76 5.52 -7.42
C ARG A 274 -23.86 4.22 -8.21
N VAL A 275 -24.61 4.17 -9.30
CA VAL A 275 -24.74 2.96 -10.12
C VAL A 275 -23.38 2.60 -10.74
N LYS A 276 -22.71 3.58 -11.33
CA LYS A 276 -21.37 3.40 -11.92
C LYS A 276 -20.33 3.00 -10.86
N ALA A 277 -20.41 3.59 -9.66
CA ALA A 277 -19.54 3.24 -8.55
C ALA A 277 -19.79 1.80 -8.07
N VAL A 278 -21.03 1.36 -7.98
CA VAL A 278 -21.37 -0.04 -7.62
C VAL A 278 -20.80 -1.02 -8.64
N GLU A 279 -20.94 -0.77 -9.93
CA GLU A 279 -20.41 -1.62 -10.99
C GLU A 279 -18.88 -1.75 -10.93
N ALA A 280 -18.18 -0.68 -10.54
CA ALA A 280 -16.73 -0.69 -10.37
C ALA A 280 -16.27 -1.51 -9.15
N ILE A 281 -17.10 -1.67 -8.12
CA ILE A 281 -16.71 -2.23 -6.81
C ILE A 281 -17.13 -3.70 -6.67
N LEU A 282 -18.29 -4.09 -7.20
CA LEU A 282 -18.88 -5.40 -6.95
C LEU A 282 -18.60 -6.39 -8.09
N HIS A 283 -18.12 -7.57 -7.73
CA HIS A 283 -18.09 -8.72 -8.64
C HIS A 283 -19.49 -9.31 -8.83
N LYS A 284 -20.27 -9.41 -7.77
CA LYS A 284 -21.58 -10.05 -7.79
C LYS A 284 -22.45 -9.56 -6.64
N LYS A 285 -23.72 -9.34 -6.95
CA LYS A 285 -24.73 -8.95 -5.97
C LYS A 285 -25.96 -9.86 -6.06
N PRO A 286 -26.41 -10.51 -4.98
CA PRO A 286 -27.65 -11.27 -4.95
C PRO A 286 -28.87 -10.40 -5.21
N VAL A 287 -29.89 -11.00 -5.83
CA VAL A 287 -31.18 -10.36 -6.02
C VAL A 287 -31.81 -10.01 -4.67
N GLY A 288 -32.34 -8.83 -4.53
CA GLY A 288 -32.98 -8.37 -3.27
C GLY A 288 -32.01 -7.81 -2.23
N LEU A 289 -30.70 -7.81 -2.49
CA LEU A 289 -29.72 -7.12 -1.66
C LEU A 289 -29.57 -5.65 -2.07
N ARG A 290 -29.61 -4.76 -1.10
CA ARG A 290 -29.27 -3.34 -1.29
C ARG A 290 -27.81 -3.13 -0.91
N PHE A 291 -27.01 -2.63 -1.84
CA PHE A 291 -25.63 -2.25 -1.63
C PHE A 291 -25.47 -0.76 -1.92
N ARG A 292 -25.00 -0.01 -0.93
CA ARG A 292 -24.83 1.43 -1.01
C ARG A 292 -23.40 1.79 -0.64
N PRO A 293 -22.53 2.01 -1.64
CA PRO A 293 -21.18 2.50 -1.38
C PRO A 293 -21.24 3.90 -0.81
N GLN A 294 -20.38 4.19 0.17
CA GLN A 294 -20.29 5.50 0.82
C GLN A 294 -18.95 6.16 0.51
N GLU A 295 -17.90 5.38 0.45
CA GLU A 295 -16.54 5.86 0.21
C GLU A 295 -15.74 4.77 -0.50
N VAL A 296 -14.98 5.17 -1.52
CA VAL A 296 -13.98 4.34 -2.18
C VAL A 296 -12.74 5.18 -2.37
N THR A 297 -11.72 4.90 -1.58
CA THR A 297 -10.47 5.66 -1.58
C THR A 297 -9.25 4.77 -1.75
N TYR A 298 -8.27 5.30 -2.47
CA TYR A 298 -7.01 4.65 -2.79
C TYR A 298 -5.85 5.55 -2.40
N LEU A 299 -4.79 4.93 -1.91
CA LEU A 299 -3.50 5.56 -1.67
C LEU A 299 -2.42 4.73 -2.32
N VAL A 300 -1.59 5.35 -3.14
CA VAL A 300 -0.40 4.73 -3.73
C VAL A 300 0.79 5.60 -3.43
N THR A 301 1.84 5.02 -2.89
CA THR A 301 3.09 5.74 -2.64
C THR A 301 4.25 5.06 -3.36
N TYR A 302 5.20 5.88 -3.77
CA TYR A 302 6.43 5.47 -4.42
C TYR A 302 7.61 5.97 -3.61
N LYS A 303 8.70 5.23 -3.64
CA LYS A 303 9.93 5.58 -2.94
C LYS A 303 11.07 5.73 -3.93
N GLN A 304 11.80 6.83 -3.82
CA GLN A 304 13.01 7.03 -4.58
C GLN A 304 14.17 6.27 -3.93
N GLN A 305 14.93 5.57 -4.75
CA GLN A 305 16.17 4.93 -4.35
C GLN A 305 17.21 5.13 -5.47
N GLY A 306 18.27 5.90 -5.18
CA GLY A 306 19.21 6.33 -6.19
C GLY A 306 18.54 7.20 -7.25
N ALA A 307 18.74 6.85 -8.52
CA ALA A 307 18.20 7.59 -9.66
C ALA A 307 16.75 7.19 -10.03
N LYS A 308 16.21 6.16 -9.42
CA LYS A 308 14.90 5.60 -9.79
C LYS A 308 13.90 5.66 -8.64
N THR A 309 12.64 5.62 -9.02
CA THR A 309 11.48 5.60 -8.14
C THR A 309 10.78 4.25 -8.27
N TYR A 310 10.37 3.68 -7.15
CA TYR A 310 9.78 2.34 -7.08
C TYR A 310 8.48 2.33 -6.31
N LEU A 311 7.57 1.43 -6.65
CA LEU A 311 6.35 1.20 -5.89
C LEU A 311 6.69 0.85 -4.43
N ASN A 312 6.00 1.47 -3.48
CA ASN A 312 6.23 1.25 -2.06
C ASN A 312 5.01 0.73 -1.31
N TYR A 313 3.87 1.39 -1.42
CA TYR A 313 2.68 1.08 -0.64
C TYR A 313 1.40 1.34 -1.42
N ILE A 314 0.41 0.47 -1.24
CA ILE A 314 -0.92 0.63 -1.83
C ILE A 314 -1.98 0.34 -0.76
N ARG A 315 -3.00 1.19 -0.69
CA ARG A 315 -4.17 1.03 0.18
C ARG A 315 -5.45 1.19 -0.62
N ASN A 316 -6.43 0.38 -0.27
CA ASN A 316 -7.79 0.49 -0.78
C ASN A 316 -8.78 0.41 0.40
N VAL A 317 -9.67 1.39 0.50
CA VAL A 317 -10.72 1.45 1.52
C VAL A 317 -12.06 1.59 0.83
N ILE A 318 -12.96 0.66 1.10
CA ILE A 318 -14.34 0.70 0.61
C ILE A 318 -15.27 0.66 1.82
N ARG A 319 -16.03 1.73 2.02
CA ARG A 319 -17.08 1.81 3.04
C ARG A 319 -18.43 1.72 2.37
N PHE A 320 -19.29 0.85 2.87
CA PHE A 320 -20.61 0.62 2.29
C PHE A 320 -21.63 0.21 3.34
N LYS A 321 -22.90 0.42 3.02
CA LYS A 321 -24.02 -0.17 3.72
C LYS A 321 -24.63 -1.30 2.90
N CYS A 322 -24.98 -2.38 3.56
CA CYS A 322 -25.52 -3.56 2.92
C CYS A 322 -26.64 -4.16 3.77
N ASP A 323 -27.78 -4.44 3.16
CA ASP A 323 -28.93 -5.08 3.79
C ASP A 323 -29.84 -5.77 2.76
N TRP A 324 -30.68 -6.66 3.26
CA TRP A 324 -31.76 -7.25 2.45
C TRP A 324 -32.96 -6.30 2.40
N LYS A 325 -33.63 -6.22 1.25
CA LYS A 325 -34.78 -5.34 1.03
C LYS A 325 -35.90 -5.48 2.09
N LYS A 326 -36.00 -6.65 2.71
CA LYS A 326 -37.02 -6.95 3.74
C LYS A 326 -36.58 -6.57 5.16
N ARG A 327 -35.32 -6.14 5.38
CA ARG A 327 -34.83 -5.76 6.71
C ARG A 327 -35.02 -4.27 6.96
N LEU A 328 -35.41 -3.92 8.19
CA LEU A 328 -35.61 -2.53 8.62
C LEU A 328 -34.31 -1.76 8.79
N PHE A 329 -33.21 -2.44 9.11
CA PHE A 329 -31.92 -1.80 9.41
C PHE A 329 -30.79 -2.34 8.53
N SER A 330 -30.01 -1.42 7.99
CA SER A 330 -28.79 -1.73 7.25
C SER A 330 -27.58 -1.85 8.19
N SER A 331 -26.62 -2.68 7.79
CA SER A 331 -25.32 -2.77 8.46
C SER A 331 -24.26 -2.00 7.67
N SER A 332 -23.35 -1.33 8.39
CA SER A 332 -22.20 -0.66 7.81
C SER A 332 -20.99 -1.60 7.81
N TYR A 333 -20.27 -1.62 6.69
CA TYR A 333 -19.09 -2.44 6.48
C TYR A 333 -17.93 -1.57 6.00
N THR A 334 -16.72 -1.97 6.36
CA THR A 334 -15.47 -1.42 5.83
C THR A 334 -14.64 -2.57 5.30
N ALA A 335 -14.40 -2.61 4.00
CA ALA A 335 -13.42 -3.48 3.36
C ALA A 335 -12.13 -2.67 3.17
N PHE A 336 -11.06 -3.15 3.77
CA PHE A 336 -9.75 -2.51 3.77
C PHE A 336 -8.73 -3.48 3.22
N SER A 337 -7.88 -3.03 2.32
CA SER A 337 -6.71 -3.78 1.90
C SER A 337 -5.48 -2.90 1.80
N GLU A 338 -4.34 -3.47 2.08
CA GLU A 338 -3.05 -2.79 1.98
C GLU A 338 -1.96 -3.75 1.52
N MET A 339 -1.00 -3.21 0.79
CA MET A 339 0.20 -3.89 0.35
C MET A 339 1.41 -3.00 0.60
N VAL A 340 2.44 -3.53 1.23
CA VAL A 340 3.73 -2.87 1.35
C VAL A 340 4.81 -3.69 0.68
N VAL A 341 5.68 -3.04 -0.07
CA VAL A 341 6.89 -3.64 -0.61
C VAL A 341 7.95 -3.63 0.48
N THR A 342 8.42 -4.80 0.89
CA THR A 342 9.37 -4.97 2.01
C THR A 342 10.79 -5.24 1.55
N ASP A 343 10.96 -5.72 0.33
CA ASP A 343 12.26 -5.94 -0.30
C ASP A 343 12.14 -5.96 -1.84
N ARG A 344 13.25 -5.81 -2.56
CA ARG A 344 13.29 -5.78 -4.02
C ARG A 344 14.60 -6.33 -4.56
N THR A 345 14.50 -7.16 -5.59
CA THR A 345 15.62 -7.61 -6.41
C THR A 345 15.41 -7.12 -7.84
N GLU A 346 16.37 -6.36 -8.36
CA GLU A 346 16.36 -5.88 -9.74
C GLU A 346 16.89 -6.95 -10.69
N SER A 347 16.29 -7.02 -11.86
CA SER A 347 16.67 -7.98 -12.92
C SER A 347 16.77 -9.42 -12.42
N PRO A 348 15.69 -10.01 -11.89
CA PRO A 348 15.70 -11.35 -11.34
C PRO A 348 16.06 -12.38 -12.43
N LEU A 349 16.75 -13.46 -12.04
CA LEU A 349 17.16 -14.52 -12.96
C LEU A 349 15.97 -15.27 -13.57
N SER A 350 14.84 -15.31 -12.87
CA SER A 350 13.63 -15.96 -13.34
C SER A 350 12.38 -15.18 -12.88
N GLY A 351 11.33 -15.22 -13.70
CA GLY A 351 10.02 -14.70 -13.35
C GLY A 351 9.15 -15.71 -12.62
N ILE A 352 7.88 -15.35 -12.44
CA ILE A 352 6.86 -16.23 -11.85
C ILE A 352 6.21 -17.05 -12.98
N SER A 353 6.17 -18.39 -12.84
CA SER A 353 5.54 -19.27 -13.81
C SER A 353 4.00 -19.06 -13.82
N ASN A 354 3.37 -19.30 -14.96
CA ASN A 354 1.90 -19.18 -15.08
C ASN A 354 1.15 -20.13 -14.13
N LYS A 355 1.73 -21.27 -13.80
CA LYS A 355 1.17 -22.23 -12.85
C LYS A 355 1.07 -21.67 -11.44
N ASN A 356 2.09 -20.92 -11.01
CA ASN A 356 2.21 -20.37 -9.66
C ASN A 356 1.60 -18.98 -9.52
N THR A 357 1.15 -18.40 -10.62
CA THR A 357 0.60 -17.05 -10.64
C THR A 357 -0.80 -17.02 -10.02
N PHE A 358 -1.02 -16.10 -9.08
CA PHE A 358 -2.35 -15.74 -8.61
C PHE A 358 -3.13 -15.07 -9.75
N LYS A 359 -4.24 -15.70 -10.16
CA LYS A 359 -5.01 -15.26 -11.34
C LYS A 359 -6.08 -14.24 -10.94
N ARG A 360 -6.39 -13.30 -11.84
CA ARG A 360 -7.41 -12.25 -11.63
C ARG A 360 -8.80 -12.78 -11.25
N LYS A 361 -9.18 -13.92 -11.78
CA LYS A 361 -10.49 -14.55 -11.50
C LYS A 361 -10.53 -15.26 -10.15
N GLN A 362 -9.38 -15.50 -9.53
CA GLN A 362 -9.29 -16.12 -8.23
C GLN A 362 -9.62 -15.10 -7.14
N VAL A 363 -10.33 -15.56 -6.13
CA VAL A 363 -10.63 -14.76 -4.94
C VAL A 363 -9.53 -15.03 -3.92
N PHE A 364 -8.80 -14.01 -3.53
CA PHE A 364 -7.70 -14.11 -2.58
C PHE A 364 -8.12 -14.82 -1.28
N TYR A 365 -9.25 -14.41 -0.74
CA TYR A 365 -9.86 -14.97 0.44
C TYR A 365 -10.07 -16.50 0.38
N ASP A 366 -10.45 -17.03 -0.79
CA ASP A 366 -10.71 -18.46 -0.96
C ASP A 366 -9.42 -19.29 -1.05
N LEU A 367 -8.31 -18.68 -1.47
CA LEU A 367 -7.06 -19.38 -1.75
C LEU A 367 -6.01 -19.27 -0.65
N VAL A 368 -6.09 -18.22 0.18
CA VAL A 368 -5.03 -17.93 1.14
C VAL A 368 -4.80 -19.03 2.16
N ASP A 369 -5.83 -19.82 2.50
CA ASP A 369 -5.71 -20.95 3.42
C ASP A 369 -4.86 -22.11 2.90
N GLU A 370 -4.71 -22.24 1.57
CA GLU A 370 -3.85 -23.26 0.96
C GLU A 370 -2.36 -23.03 1.27
N TYR A 371 -2.03 -21.81 1.68
CA TYR A 371 -0.67 -21.37 1.99
C TYR A 371 -0.43 -21.21 3.50
N TRP A 372 -1.28 -21.82 4.32
CA TRP A 372 -1.21 -21.72 5.78
C TRP A 372 0.12 -22.20 6.35
N ASN A 373 0.71 -21.41 7.25
CA ASN A 373 1.91 -21.76 8.00
C ASN A 373 1.89 -21.04 9.36
N GLU A 374 2.01 -21.79 10.47
CA GLU A 374 1.97 -21.23 11.83
C GLU A 374 3.16 -20.33 12.15
N ASP A 375 4.33 -20.62 11.58
CA ASP A 375 5.57 -19.85 11.77
C ASP A 375 5.74 -18.74 10.73
N PHE A 376 4.68 -18.29 10.20
CA PHE A 376 4.53 -17.50 9.00
C PHE A 376 5.38 -16.22 8.97
N TRP A 377 5.42 -15.47 10.08
CA TRP A 377 6.01 -14.13 10.08
C TRP A 377 7.48 -14.08 10.49
N ARG A 378 8.09 -15.17 10.90
CA ARG A 378 9.44 -15.16 11.49
C ARG A 378 10.50 -14.53 10.60
N ASN A 379 10.43 -14.75 9.29
CA ASN A 379 11.49 -14.37 8.35
C ASN A 379 11.11 -13.22 7.44
N TYR A 380 9.90 -12.65 7.58
CA TYR A 380 9.40 -11.63 6.68
C TYR A 380 9.04 -10.35 7.41
N ASN A 381 9.25 -9.22 6.73
CA ASN A 381 8.71 -7.95 7.16
C ASN A 381 7.22 -7.89 6.83
N ILE A 382 6.45 -7.32 7.75
CA ILE A 382 5.02 -7.14 7.65
C ILE A 382 4.65 -5.72 8.09
N ILE A 383 3.41 -5.32 7.88
CA ILE A 383 2.82 -4.21 8.61
C ILE A 383 2.32 -4.78 9.93
N GLU A 384 2.87 -4.31 11.04
CA GLU A 384 2.44 -4.76 12.37
C GLU A 384 0.93 -4.58 12.53
N PRO A 385 0.21 -5.57 13.09
CA PRO A 385 -1.19 -5.37 13.43
C PRO A 385 -1.31 -4.29 14.49
N THR A 386 -2.36 -3.46 14.38
CA THR A 386 -2.77 -2.58 15.48
C THR A 386 -3.17 -3.43 16.70
N GLU A 387 -3.18 -2.85 17.88
CA GLU A 387 -3.68 -3.53 19.09
C GLU A 387 -5.11 -4.05 18.91
N SER A 388 -5.97 -3.24 18.27
CA SER A 388 -7.34 -3.63 17.93
C SER A 388 -7.41 -4.83 17.00
N LEU A 389 -6.58 -4.87 15.97
CA LEU A 389 -6.53 -5.99 15.03
C LEU A 389 -5.94 -7.24 15.69
N GLU A 390 -4.90 -7.13 16.50
CA GLU A 390 -4.29 -8.24 17.21
C GLU A 390 -5.28 -8.89 18.19
N ASN A 391 -6.02 -8.10 18.93
CA ASN A 391 -7.10 -8.58 19.80
C ASN A 391 -8.20 -9.30 19.02
N ALA A 392 -8.56 -8.80 17.83
CA ALA A 392 -9.53 -9.43 16.95
C ALA A 392 -9.02 -10.76 16.41
N VAL A 393 -7.76 -10.83 16.00
CA VAL A 393 -7.10 -12.07 15.53
C VAL A 393 -7.13 -13.14 16.61
N CYS A 394 -6.82 -12.80 17.86
CA CYS A 394 -6.89 -13.73 18.99
C CYS A 394 -8.31 -14.26 19.22
N LYS A 395 -9.32 -13.39 19.12
CA LYS A 395 -10.73 -13.80 19.26
C LYS A 395 -11.19 -14.70 18.13
N LEU A 396 -10.86 -14.40 16.88
CA LEU A 396 -11.22 -15.18 15.71
C LEU A 396 -10.55 -16.57 15.73
N ARG A 397 -9.29 -16.67 16.17
CA ARG A 397 -8.61 -17.95 16.35
C ARG A 397 -9.31 -18.85 17.34
N LYS A 398 -9.76 -18.31 18.47
CA LYS A 398 -10.51 -19.08 19.50
C LYS A 398 -11.85 -19.60 19.00
N GLN A 399 -12.44 -18.97 17.98
CA GLN A 399 -13.70 -19.44 17.36
C GLN A 399 -13.47 -20.54 16.33
N SER A 400 -12.26 -20.65 15.78
CA SER A 400 -11.91 -21.65 14.74
C SER A 400 -11.41 -22.97 15.33
N ASN A 401 -11.05 -23.01 16.63
CA ASN A 401 -10.69 -24.19 17.39
C ASN A 401 -11.89 -24.70 18.21
#